data_bae5d0cd54b01b8f53c46d546b7e5c8a
#
_entry.id   bae5d0cd54b01b8f53c46d546b7e5c8a
#
_cell.length_a   1.000
_cell.length_b   1.000
_cell.length_c   1.000
_cell.angle_alpha   90.00
_cell.angle_beta   90.00
_cell.angle_gamma   90.00
#
_symmetry.space_group_name_H-M   'P 1'
#
loop_
_entity.id
_entity.type
_entity.pdbx_description
1 polymer ?
#
loop_
_entity_poly.entity_id
_entity_poly.type
_entity_poly.pdbx_seq_one_letter_code
_entity_poly.pdbx_strand_id
1 'polypeptide(L)' 'DQQSAGVPSFASVRVSPETLAEARQVAHGWDVYVLESEWRSWMADGGLDAPKNPDKAFLGFCKKWFERRGRP' A
#
# COMPACT_ATOMS: atom_id res chain seq x y z
N ASP A 1 -7.40 -24.61 0.01
CA ASP A 1 -6.90 -24.18 -0.02
C ASP A 1 -6.09 -23.96 0.17
N GLN A 2 -5.78 -23.92 0.00
CA GLN A 2 -5.02 -23.64 0.19
C GLN A 2 -4.20 -23.17 0.24
N GLN A 3 -4.02 -22.99 0.22
CA GLN A 3 -3.22 -22.48 0.32
C GLN A 3 -2.52 -21.95 0.74
N SER A 4 -2.52 -22.05 0.66
CA SER A 4 -1.79 -20.98 0.93
C SER A 4 -0.67 -20.98 1.90
N ALA A 5 -0.32 -21.96 2.50
CA ALA A 5 0.81 -22.05 3.38
C ALA A 5 2.06 -21.63 2.66
N GLY A 6 2.85 -20.77 3.30
CA GLY A 6 4.08 -20.28 2.71
C GLY A 6 3.89 -19.16 1.70
N VAL A 7 2.65 -18.81 1.44
CA VAL A 7 2.38 -17.68 0.53
C VAL A 7 2.77 -16.39 1.20
N PRO A 8 3.47 -15.49 0.50
CA PRO A 8 3.80 -14.19 1.08
C PRO A 8 2.55 -13.47 1.55
N SER A 9 2.67 -12.77 2.63
CA SER A 9 1.54 -12.16 3.28
C SER A 9 1.08 -10.84 2.66
N PHE A 10 1.68 -10.44 1.54
CA PHE A 10 1.30 -9.18 0.90
C PHE A 10 -0.17 -9.15 0.51
N ALA A 11 -0.70 -10.29 0.07
CA ALA A 11 -2.09 -10.37 -0.33
C ALA A 11 -3.04 -10.19 0.85
N SER A 12 -2.58 -10.48 2.07
CA SER A 12 -3.38 -10.35 3.27
C SER A 12 -3.04 -9.11 4.08
N VAL A 13 -2.06 -8.33 3.63
CA VAL A 13 -1.74 -7.07 4.29
C VAL A 13 -2.90 -6.10 4.05
N ARG A 14 -3.44 -5.58 5.13
CA ARG A 14 -4.60 -4.68 5.07
C ARG A 14 -4.26 -3.34 5.70
N VAL A 15 -4.74 -2.30 5.07
CA VAL A 15 -4.61 -0.95 5.59
C VAL A 15 -5.92 -0.57 6.25
N SER A 16 -5.87 0.03 7.43
CA SER A 16 -7.08 0.39 8.16
C SER A 16 -7.87 1.47 7.41
N PRO A 17 -9.19 1.54 7.63
CA PRO A 17 -10.01 2.59 7.00
C PRO A 17 -9.56 4.00 7.36
N GLU A 18 -9.08 4.19 8.58
CA GLU A 18 -8.56 5.49 9.00
C GLU A 18 -7.34 5.88 8.18
N THR A 19 -6.48 4.92 7.91
CA THR A 19 -5.27 5.16 7.12
C THR A 19 -5.63 5.45 5.66
N LEU A 20 -6.64 4.77 5.13
CA LEU A 20 -7.11 5.04 3.78
C LEU A 20 -7.65 6.47 3.66
N ALA A 21 -8.38 6.92 4.68
CA ALA A 21 -8.87 8.29 4.71
C ALA A 21 -7.73 9.30 4.75
N GLU A 22 -6.71 8.98 5.54
CA GLU A 22 -5.52 9.81 5.62
C GLU A 22 -4.76 9.85 4.29
N ALA A 23 -4.66 8.70 3.64
CA ALA A 23 -3.98 8.60 2.35
C ALA A 23 -4.67 9.46 1.28
N ARG A 24 -5.98 9.60 1.35
CA ARG A 24 -6.71 10.47 0.43
C ARG A 24 -6.28 11.92 0.56
N GLN A 25 -5.87 12.33 1.75
CA GLN A 25 -5.37 13.67 1.97
C GLN A 25 -3.91 13.82 1.56
N VAL A 26 -3.13 12.76 1.76
CA VAL A 26 -1.72 12.75 1.40
C VAL A 26 -1.53 12.74 -0.10
N ALA A 27 -2.27 11.87 -0.80
CA ALA A 27 -2.19 11.75 -2.25
C ALA A 27 -3.50 12.27 -2.86
N HIS A 28 -3.68 13.57 -2.79
CA HIS A 28 -4.91 14.25 -3.16
C HIS A 28 -5.32 13.96 -4.60
N GLY A 29 -6.54 13.48 -4.78
CA GLY A 29 -7.07 13.19 -6.10
C GLY A 29 -6.84 11.78 -6.59
N TRP A 30 -5.96 11.03 -5.94
CA TRP A 30 -5.67 9.65 -6.32
C TRP A 30 -6.63 8.69 -5.62
N ASP A 31 -6.98 7.62 -6.33
CA ASP A 31 -7.79 6.54 -5.77
C ASP A 31 -6.92 5.72 -4.83
N VAL A 32 -7.27 5.72 -3.54
CA VAL A 32 -6.45 5.02 -2.54
C VAL A 32 -6.43 3.51 -2.76
N TYR A 33 -7.46 2.95 -3.37
CA TYR A 33 -7.45 1.51 -3.67
C TYR A 33 -6.47 1.18 -4.78
N VAL A 34 -6.32 2.08 -5.74
CA VAL A 34 -5.28 1.93 -6.76
C VAL A 34 -3.91 2.02 -6.13
N LEU A 35 -3.71 3.00 -5.25
CA LEU A 35 -2.44 3.16 -4.55
C LEU A 35 -2.10 1.94 -3.71
N GLU A 36 -3.09 1.37 -3.05
CA GLU A 36 -2.89 0.17 -2.25
C GLU A 36 -2.45 -1.01 -3.12
N SER A 37 -3.07 -1.15 -4.28
CA SER A 37 -2.72 -2.19 -5.22
C SER A 37 -1.29 -2.01 -5.74
N GLU A 38 -0.93 -0.80 -6.10
CA GLU A 38 0.42 -0.49 -6.58
C GLU A 38 1.45 -0.74 -5.49
N TRP A 39 1.12 -0.40 -4.26
CA TRP A 39 2.00 -0.63 -3.12
C TRP A 39 2.28 -2.12 -2.92
N ARG A 40 1.24 -2.94 -3.02
CA ARG A 40 1.40 -4.39 -2.90
C ARG A 40 2.27 -4.95 -4.01
N SER A 41 2.03 -4.51 -5.23
CA SER A 41 2.83 -4.94 -6.37
C SER A 41 4.29 -4.55 -6.21
N TRP A 42 4.51 -3.35 -5.73
CA TRP A 42 5.86 -2.84 -5.49
C TRP A 42 6.60 -3.69 -4.46
N MET A 43 5.93 -4.03 -3.37
CA MET A 43 6.54 -4.88 -2.34
C MET A 43 6.83 -6.27 -2.88
N ALA A 44 5.90 -6.84 -3.63
CA ALA A 44 6.08 -8.17 -4.20
C ALA A 44 7.23 -8.20 -5.20
N ASP A 45 7.31 -7.20 -6.05
CA ASP A 45 8.40 -7.10 -7.03
C ASP A 45 9.75 -6.94 -6.37
N GLY A 46 9.79 -6.19 -5.27
CA GLY A 46 11.03 -5.97 -4.56
C GLY A 46 11.45 -7.11 -3.65
N GLY A 47 10.60 -8.14 -3.51
CA GLY A 47 10.89 -9.24 -2.61
C GLY A 47 10.96 -8.82 -1.16
N LEU A 48 10.24 -7.78 -0.81
CA LEU A 48 10.26 -7.23 0.55
C LEU A 48 9.38 -8.04 1.48
N ASP A 49 9.76 -8.09 2.74
CA ASP A 49 8.92 -8.69 3.77
C ASP A 49 7.72 -7.80 4.05
N ALA A 50 6.65 -8.41 4.58
CA ALA A 50 5.50 -7.65 5.00
C ALA A 50 5.92 -6.65 6.09
N PRO A 51 5.48 -5.40 6.00
CA PRO A 51 5.88 -4.39 6.98
C PRO A 51 5.27 -4.65 8.34
N LYS A 52 5.98 -4.28 9.39
CA LYS A 52 5.48 -4.40 10.75
C LYS A 52 4.32 -3.46 11.00
N ASN A 53 4.35 -2.31 10.34
CA ASN A 53 3.27 -1.33 10.44
C ASN A 53 2.82 -0.99 9.03
N PRO A 54 1.85 -1.76 8.50
CA PRO A 54 1.40 -1.54 7.12
C PRO A 54 0.79 -0.16 6.91
N ASP A 55 0.09 0.36 7.90
CA ASP A 55 -0.54 1.66 7.78
C ASP A 55 0.49 2.75 7.52
N LYS A 56 1.53 2.76 8.33
CA LYS A 56 2.58 3.76 8.21
C LYS A 56 3.37 3.59 6.90
N ALA A 57 3.65 2.34 6.55
CA ALA A 57 4.38 2.05 5.32
C ALA A 57 3.59 2.50 4.10
N PHE A 58 2.28 2.26 4.10
CA PHE A 58 1.41 2.67 3.01
C PHE A 58 1.36 4.20 2.87
N LEU A 59 1.22 4.89 3.99
CA LEU A 59 1.20 6.35 3.96
C LEU A 59 2.50 6.92 3.40
N GLY A 60 3.63 6.32 3.76
CA GLY A 60 4.92 6.72 3.21
C GLY A 60 4.98 6.50 1.70
N PHE A 61 4.43 5.39 1.23
CA PHE A 61 4.35 5.10 -0.20
C PHE A 61 3.49 6.14 -0.92
N CYS A 62 2.33 6.45 -0.37
CA CYS A 62 1.43 7.44 -0.96
C CYS A 62 2.09 8.81 -1.06
N LYS A 63 2.81 9.20 -0.02
CA LYS A 63 3.51 10.46 0.02
C LYS A 63 4.54 10.56 -1.10
N LYS A 64 5.34 9.50 -1.27
CA LYS A 64 6.35 9.48 -2.33
C LYS A 64 5.72 9.43 -3.70
N TRP A 65 4.61 8.70 -3.83
CA TRP A 65 3.87 8.62 -5.08
C TRP A 65 3.45 10.03 -5.52
N PHE A 66 2.85 10.76 -4.58
CA PHE A 66 2.37 12.11 -4.87
C PHE A 66 3.52 13.07 -5.20
N GLU A 67 4.65 12.93 -4.49
CA GLU A 67 5.83 13.76 -4.76
C GLU A 67 6.38 13.53 -6.17
N ARG A 68 6.31 12.29 -6.64
CA ARG A 68 6.86 11.95 -7.95
C ARG A 68 5.90 12.25 -9.08
N ARG A 69 4.62 12.00 -8.86
CA ARG A 69 3.63 12.06 -9.92
C ARG A 69 2.75 13.29 -9.85
N GLY A 70 2.69 13.91 -8.69
CA GLY A 70 1.80 15.04 -8.50
C GLY A 70 0.36 14.59 -8.51
N ARG A 71 -0.52 15.44 -9.02
CA ARG A 71 -1.94 15.13 -9.11
C ARG A 71 -2.22 14.22 -10.31
N PRO A 72 -3.28 13.43 -10.23
CA PRO A 72 -3.63 12.53 -11.33
C PRO A 72 -4.06 13.28 -12.59
#